data_03dace60d137b978e746833412a76b27
#
_entry.id   03dace60d137b978e746833412a76b27
#
_cell.length_a   1.000
_cell.length_b   1.000
_cell.length_c   1.000
_cell.angle_alpha   90.00
_cell.angle_beta   90.00
_cell.angle_gamma   90.00
#
_symmetry.space_group_name_H-M   'P 1'
#
loop_
_entity.id
_entity.type
_entity.pdbx_description
1 polymer ?
#
loop_
_entity_poly.entity_id
_entity_poly.type
_entity_poly.pdbx_seq_one_letter_code
_entity_poly.pdbx_strand_id
1 'polypeptide(L)'
;MSIEIKNLSKKFNEVYAVKNINFTIGTNKTIGLLGPNGCGKTTSIGMMLGLIKPTTGDIIIQNKNINTFERNKLLSIMNFASPYVELPKKLSVKQNLQIYGRLYGVKDLSFRIDELAEDLNLKDFINKKTGELSSGQKNRVSLAKSLINKPEILLLDEPTASLDPDIGDYVRSYVQSYKSKNKVTILLASHNMAEVERLCDSVIMMKKGKIIDQGTSKEIINRHGRANLEETFLKIVRSEDEVA
;
A
#
# COMPACT_ATOMS: atom_id res chain seq x y z
N MET A 1 -16.37 -2.02 9.16
CA MET A 1 -14.92 -1.77 9.09
C MET A 1 -14.37 -2.57 7.94
N SER A 2 -13.36 -2.04 7.23
CA SER A 2 -12.75 -2.77 6.12
C SER A 2 -11.57 -3.63 6.58
N ILE A 3 -10.71 -3.08 7.45
CA ILE A 3 -9.58 -3.80 8.05
C ILE A 3 -9.50 -3.46 9.54
N GLU A 4 -9.26 -4.47 10.36
CA GLU A 4 -8.99 -4.32 11.81
C GLU A 4 -7.77 -5.18 12.18
N ILE A 5 -6.79 -4.56 12.81
CA ILE A 5 -5.56 -5.19 13.28
C ILE A 5 -5.57 -5.20 14.80
N LYS A 6 -5.43 -6.41 15.39
CA LYS A 6 -5.48 -6.62 16.86
C LYS A 6 -4.20 -7.28 17.36
N ASN A 7 -3.46 -6.58 18.21
CA ASN A 7 -2.28 -7.08 18.94
C ASN A 7 -1.26 -7.77 17.99
N LEU A 8 -1.15 -7.25 16.76
CA LEU A 8 -0.39 -7.88 15.70
C LEU A 8 1.09 -7.76 15.96
N SER A 9 1.78 -8.90 15.94
CA SER A 9 3.24 -8.94 16.10
C SER A 9 3.87 -9.90 15.11
N LYS A 10 5.08 -9.55 14.67
CA LYS A 10 5.96 -10.44 13.90
C LYS A 10 7.35 -10.39 14.47
N LYS A 11 7.84 -11.55 14.90
CA LYS A 11 9.21 -11.79 15.35
C LYS A 11 9.93 -12.63 14.29
N PHE A 12 11.10 -12.20 13.86
CA PHE A 12 12.03 -12.98 13.06
C PHE A 12 13.23 -13.31 13.95
N ASN A 13 13.48 -14.59 14.18
CA ASN A 13 14.42 -15.04 15.19
C ASN A 13 14.15 -14.31 16.53
N GLU A 14 15.10 -13.56 17.06
CA GLU A 14 14.96 -12.83 18.32
C GLU A 14 14.50 -11.37 18.16
N VAL A 15 14.34 -10.87 16.92
CA VAL A 15 14.03 -9.46 16.65
C VAL A 15 12.56 -9.28 16.25
N TYR A 16 11.87 -8.35 16.90
CA TYR A 16 10.54 -7.92 16.49
C TYR A 16 10.62 -6.94 15.32
N ALA A 17 10.10 -7.35 14.17
CA ALA A 17 9.88 -6.45 13.04
C ALA A 17 8.59 -5.64 13.22
N VAL A 18 7.60 -6.23 13.90
CA VAL A 18 6.33 -5.59 14.29
C VAL A 18 5.98 -6.08 15.69
N LYS A 19 5.62 -5.17 16.60
CA LYS A 19 5.36 -5.49 18.01
C LYS A 19 4.08 -4.85 18.50
N ASN A 20 3.05 -5.68 18.72
CA ASN A 20 1.76 -5.33 19.33
C ASN A 20 1.08 -4.10 18.72
N ILE A 21 0.97 -4.05 17.38
CA ILE A 21 0.28 -2.95 16.71
C ILE A 21 -1.23 -3.19 16.69
N ASN A 22 -1.98 -2.09 16.86
CA ASN A 22 -3.44 -2.07 16.84
C ASN A 22 -3.92 -0.87 16.03
N PHE A 23 -4.73 -1.09 15.01
CA PHE A 23 -5.38 -0.03 14.25
C PHE A 23 -6.56 -0.54 13.43
N THR A 24 -7.38 0.38 12.95
CA THR A 24 -8.53 0.07 12.11
C THR A 24 -8.56 0.98 10.89
N ILE A 25 -9.02 0.44 9.76
CA ILE A 25 -9.27 1.19 8.53
C ILE A 25 -10.76 1.13 8.23
N GLY A 26 -11.41 2.26 8.24
CA GLY A 26 -12.81 2.39 7.83
C GLY A 26 -12.99 2.12 6.34
N THR A 27 -14.20 1.75 5.93
CA THR A 27 -14.56 1.58 4.52
C THR A 27 -14.37 2.91 3.76
N ASN A 28 -13.83 2.85 2.55
CA ASN A 28 -13.55 4.00 1.68
C ASN A 28 -12.58 5.04 2.28
N LYS A 29 -11.78 4.65 3.25
CA LYS A 29 -10.75 5.50 3.83
C LYS A 29 -9.37 5.17 3.28
N THR A 30 -8.52 6.18 3.18
CA THR A 30 -7.09 6.01 2.94
C THR A 30 -6.35 6.26 4.25
N ILE A 31 -5.56 5.28 4.70
CA ILE A 31 -4.68 5.43 5.84
C ILE A 31 -3.23 5.38 5.38
N GLY A 32 -2.44 6.38 5.80
CA GLY A 32 -1.00 6.42 5.59
C GLY A 32 -0.28 5.65 6.69
N LEU A 33 0.58 4.72 6.32
CA LEU A 33 1.51 4.04 7.22
C LEU A 33 2.88 4.68 7.04
N LEU A 34 3.22 5.61 7.92
CA LEU A 34 4.40 6.46 7.82
C LEU A 34 5.49 5.98 8.79
N GLY A 35 6.73 5.98 8.35
CA GLY A 35 7.86 5.60 9.20
C GLY A 35 9.15 5.40 8.41
N PRO A 36 10.32 5.41 9.08
CA PRO A 36 11.59 5.19 8.43
C PRO A 36 11.69 3.79 7.82
N ASN A 37 12.68 3.58 6.97
CA ASN A 37 12.95 2.26 6.42
C ASN A 37 13.26 1.28 7.57
N GLY A 38 12.76 0.05 7.44
CA GLY A 38 12.92 -1.00 8.46
C GLY A 38 12.00 -0.87 9.68
N CYS A 39 11.09 0.13 9.77
CA CYS A 39 10.20 0.26 10.92
C CYS A 39 9.03 -0.74 10.97
N GLY A 40 8.88 -1.61 9.94
CA GLY A 40 7.85 -2.67 9.92
C GLY A 40 6.70 -2.47 8.94
N LYS A 41 6.68 -1.42 8.10
CA LYS A 41 5.60 -1.14 7.13
C LYS A 41 5.36 -2.31 6.17
N THR A 42 6.36 -2.71 5.41
CA THR A 42 6.30 -3.82 4.44
C THR A 42 5.98 -5.16 5.12
N THR A 43 6.49 -5.38 6.34
CA THR A 43 6.15 -6.58 7.13
C THR A 43 4.67 -6.59 7.51
N SER A 44 4.12 -5.45 7.91
CA SER A 44 2.69 -5.30 8.24
C SER A 44 1.81 -5.55 7.02
N ILE A 45 2.17 -4.98 5.86
CA ILE A 45 1.49 -5.25 4.58
C ILE A 45 1.58 -6.74 4.21
N GLY A 46 2.77 -7.35 4.32
CA GLY A 46 2.97 -8.77 4.04
C GLY A 46 2.12 -9.69 4.91
N MET A 47 1.90 -9.33 6.18
CA MET A 47 0.98 -10.05 7.06
C MET A 47 -0.48 -9.88 6.63
N MET A 48 -0.91 -8.68 6.24
CA MET A 48 -2.27 -8.42 5.73
C MET A 48 -2.56 -9.13 4.40
N LEU A 49 -1.55 -9.33 3.56
CA LEU A 49 -1.64 -10.13 2.34
C LEU A 49 -1.56 -11.65 2.61
N GLY A 50 -1.32 -12.04 3.87
CA GLY A 50 -1.10 -13.44 4.22
C GLY A 50 0.18 -14.05 3.65
N LEU A 51 1.12 -13.24 3.16
CA LEU A 51 2.44 -13.66 2.69
C LEU A 51 3.38 -13.97 3.87
N ILE A 52 3.16 -13.27 4.98
CA ILE A 52 3.91 -13.45 6.22
C ILE A 52 2.92 -13.87 7.31
N LYS A 53 3.15 -15.03 7.94
CA LYS A 53 2.35 -15.46 9.08
C LYS A 53 2.70 -14.61 10.31
N PRO A 54 1.72 -13.98 10.98
CA PRO A 54 1.95 -13.32 12.27
C PRO A 54 2.53 -14.27 13.32
N THR A 55 3.31 -13.73 14.24
CA THR A 55 3.72 -14.47 15.45
C THR A 55 2.59 -14.48 16.47
N THR A 56 1.91 -13.33 16.64
CA THR A 56 0.72 -13.19 17.48
C THR A 56 -0.22 -12.16 16.87
N GLY A 57 -1.48 -12.16 17.33
CA GLY A 57 -2.50 -11.20 16.95
C GLY A 57 -3.32 -11.60 15.73
N ASP A 58 -4.32 -10.79 15.43
CA ASP A 58 -5.32 -11.07 14.41
C ASP A 58 -5.41 -9.97 13.36
N ILE A 59 -5.70 -10.40 12.15
CA ILE A 59 -6.01 -9.54 11.00
C ILE A 59 -7.43 -9.86 10.56
N ILE A 60 -8.32 -8.90 10.70
CA ILE A 60 -9.73 -9.03 10.38
C ILE A 60 -10.03 -8.15 9.18
N ILE A 61 -10.55 -8.76 8.10
CA ILE A 61 -10.93 -8.10 6.85
C ILE A 61 -12.42 -8.34 6.65
N GLN A 62 -13.19 -7.25 6.49
CA GLN A 62 -14.66 -7.32 6.38
C GLN A 62 -15.29 -8.22 7.46
N ASN A 63 -14.88 -8.01 8.72
CA ASN A 63 -15.32 -8.76 9.92
C ASN A 63 -14.94 -10.25 9.92
N LYS A 64 -14.04 -10.71 9.06
CA LYS A 64 -13.57 -12.09 9.00
C LYS A 64 -12.05 -12.16 9.19
N ASN A 65 -11.59 -13.09 10.02
CA ASN A 65 -10.15 -13.28 10.22
C ASN A 65 -9.52 -13.91 8.97
N ILE A 66 -8.40 -13.33 8.49
CA ILE A 66 -7.70 -13.78 7.28
C ILE A 66 -7.13 -15.19 7.39
N ASN A 67 -6.96 -15.71 8.62
CA ASN A 67 -6.42 -17.05 8.85
C ASN A 67 -7.50 -18.15 8.82
N THR A 68 -8.71 -17.85 8.33
CA THR A 68 -9.80 -18.82 8.19
C THR A 68 -9.83 -19.48 6.81
N PHE A 69 -10.74 -20.44 6.63
CA PHE A 69 -10.99 -21.08 5.33
C PHE A 69 -11.49 -20.11 4.24
N GLU A 70 -11.97 -18.93 4.60
CA GLU A 70 -12.40 -17.89 3.64
C GLU A 70 -11.24 -17.03 3.12
N ARG A 71 -10.01 -17.30 3.51
CA ARG A 71 -8.82 -16.54 3.14
C ARG A 71 -8.76 -16.21 1.65
N ASN A 72 -8.97 -17.19 0.78
CA ASN A 72 -8.89 -16.98 -0.67
C ASN A 72 -9.94 -15.97 -1.16
N LYS A 73 -11.14 -16.00 -0.58
CA LYS A 73 -12.20 -15.04 -0.87
C LYS A 73 -11.83 -13.63 -0.39
N LEU A 74 -11.22 -13.51 0.78
CA LEU A 74 -10.74 -12.22 1.31
C LEU A 74 -9.59 -11.67 0.46
N LEU A 75 -8.65 -12.51 0.04
CA LEU A 75 -7.55 -12.09 -0.82
C LEU A 75 -8.01 -11.71 -2.23
N SER A 76 -9.09 -12.30 -2.76
CA SER A 76 -9.60 -11.97 -4.10
C SER A 76 -10.16 -10.55 -4.22
N ILE A 77 -10.61 -9.93 -3.11
CA ILE A 77 -11.07 -8.54 -3.07
C ILE A 77 -9.95 -7.54 -2.75
N MET A 78 -8.74 -8.03 -2.55
CA MET A 78 -7.57 -7.22 -2.25
C MET A 78 -6.59 -7.23 -3.43
N ASN A 79 -5.78 -6.19 -3.50
CA ASN A 79 -4.58 -6.23 -4.34
C ASN A 79 -3.48 -5.33 -3.76
N PHE A 80 -2.29 -5.44 -4.35
CA PHE A 80 -1.08 -4.83 -3.82
C PHE A 80 -0.19 -4.31 -4.96
N ALA A 81 0.36 -3.12 -4.77
CA ALA A 81 1.43 -2.57 -5.60
C ALA A 81 2.63 -2.17 -4.75
N SER A 82 3.80 -2.49 -5.25
CA SER A 82 5.09 -2.04 -4.70
C SER A 82 6.10 -1.99 -5.85
N PRO A 83 6.99 -0.99 -5.88
CA PRO A 83 8.06 -0.92 -6.87
C PRO A 83 9.10 -2.04 -6.71
N TYR A 84 9.10 -2.71 -5.55
CA TYR A 84 10.04 -3.80 -5.23
C TYR A 84 9.54 -5.17 -5.69
N VAL A 85 8.30 -5.29 -6.14
CA VAL A 85 7.74 -6.55 -6.67
C VAL A 85 7.90 -6.57 -8.18
N GLU A 86 8.82 -7.40 -8.64
CA GLU A 86 9.10 -7.54 -10.07
C GLU A 86 8.05 -8.43 -10.76
N LEU A 87 7.57 -7.94 -11.89
CA LEU A 87 6.77 -8.73 -12.82
C LEU A 87 7.67 -9.63 -13.69
N PRO A 88 7.18 -10.77 -14.22
CA PRO A 88 7.91 -11.64 -15.13
C PRO A 88 8.56 -10.87 -16.29
N LYS A 89 9.88 -10.68 -16.24
CA LYS A 89 10.65 -9.79 -17.12
C LYS A 89 10.58 -10.17 -18.61
N LYS A 90 10.40 -11.45 -18.92
CA LYS A 90 10.36 -11.98 -20.30
C LYS A 90 9.01 -11.78 -20.97
N LEU A 91 7.96 -11.48 -20.22
CA LEU A 91 6.61 -11.26 -20.72
C LEU A 91 6.38 -9.78 -21.02
N SER A 92 5.52 -9.51 -22.01
CA SER A 92 5.07 -8.14 -22.27
C SER A 92 4.17 -7.62 -21.14
N VAL A 93 3.97 -6.30 -21.10
CA VAL A 93 3.02 -5.67 -20.17
C VAL A 93 1.64 -6.32 -20.34
N LYS A 94 1.15 -6.42 -21.59
CA LYS A 94 -0.15 -7.04 -21.90
C LYS A 94 -0.24 -8.47 -21.38
N GLN A 95 0.79 -9.29 -21.63
CA GLN A 95 0.81 -10.67 -21.15
C GLN A 95 0.80 -10.77 -19.63
N ASN A 96 1.56 -9.92 -18.95
CA ASN A 96 1.53 -9.85 -17.48
C ASN A 96 0.11 -9.52 -16.98
N LEU A 97 -0.52 -8.47 -17.50
CA LEU A 97 -1.88 -8.09 -17.11
C LEU A 97 -2.90 -9.18 -17.41
N GLN A 98 -2.76 -9.90 -18.55
CA GLN A 98 -3.61 -11.02 -18.88
C GLN A 98 -3.50 -12.17 -17.88
N ILE A 99 -2.28 -12.53 -17.46
CA ILE A 99 -2.04 -13.59 -16.47
C ILE A 99 -2.70 -13.22 -15.13
N TYR A 100 -2.40 -12.04 -14.61
CA TYR A 100 -2.99 -11.61 -13.34
C TYR A 100 -4.51 -11.47 -13.42
N GLY A 101 -5.05 -10.92 -14.51
CA GLY A 101 -6.49 -10.84 -14.70
C GLY A 101 -7.19 -12.20 -14.72
N ARG A 102 -6.58 -13.20 -15.37
CA ARG A 102 -7.09 -14.57 -15.34
C ARG A 102 -7.02 -15.20 -13.95
N LEU A 103 -5.91 -15.02 -13.22
CA LEU A 103 -5.75 -15.51 -11.84
C LEU A 103 -6.83 -14.95 -10.89
N TYR A 104 -7.24 -13.70 -11.10
CA TYR A 104 -8.33 -13.07 -10.34
C TYR A 104 -9.73 -13.35 -10.92
N GLY A 105 -9.84 -14.09 -12.01
CA GLY A 105 -11.13 -14.39 -12.65
C GLY A 105 -11.84 -13.16 -13.23
N VAL A 106 -11.07 -12.17 -13.71
CA VAL A 106 -11.63 -10.92 -14.26
C VAL A 106 -12.42 -11.21 -15.51
N LYS A 107 -13.70 -10.84 -15.51
CA LYS A 107 -14.58 -10.86 -16.70
C LYS A 107 -14.19 -9.72 -17.63
N ASP A 108 -14.44 -9.90 -18.93
CA ASP A 108 -14.13 -8.89 -19.98
C ASP A 108 -12.70 -8.33 -19.88
N LEU A 109 -11.75 -9.25 -19.64
CA LEU A 109 -10.36 -8.93 -19.34
C LEU A 109 -9.69 -8.05 -20.40
N SER A 110 -10.00 -8.22 -21.69
CA SER A 110 -9.45 -7.37 -22.75
C SER A 110 -9.86 -5.92 -22.54
N PHE A 111 -11.16 -5.68 -22.34
CA PHE A 111 -11.69 -4.33 -22.06
C PHE A 111 -11.04 -3.73 -20.81
N ARG A 112 -10.91 -4.53 -19.74
CA ARG A 112 -10.27 -4.05 -18.51
C ARG A 112 -8.80 -3.67 -18.69
N ILE A 113 -8.06 -4.41 -19.51
CA ILE A 113 -6.66 -4.09 -19.84
C ILE A 113 -6.59 -2.81 -20.65
N ASP A 114 -7.47 -2.62 -21.63
CA ASP A 114 -7.51 -1.42 -22.48
C ASP A 114 -7.87 -0.17 -21.65
N GLU A 115 -8.85 -0.29 -20.73
CA GLU A 115 -9.20 0.76 -19.76
C GLU A 115 -7.97 1.17 -18.92
N LEU A 116 -7.28 0.22 -18.30
CA LEU A 116 -6.09 0.50 -17.50
C LEU A 116 -4.91 1.01 -18.33
N ALA A 117 -4.80 0.58 -19.58
CA ALA A 117 -3.76 1.05 -20.49
C ALA A 117 -3.97 2.51 -20.90
N GLU A 118 -5.23 2.93 -21.06
CA GLU A 118 -5.60 4.34 -21.24
C GLU A 118 -5.32 5.13 -19.99
N ASP A 119 -5.93 4.73 -18.88
CA ASP A 119 -5.89 5.42 -17.59
C ASP A 119 -4.48 5.62 -17.04
N LEU A 120 -3.55 4.73 -17.32
CA LEU A 120 -2.18 4.76 -16.80
C LEU A 120 -1.12 5.01 -17.88
N ASN A 121 -1.56 5.45 -19.08
CA ASN A 121 -0.68 5.77 -20.21
C ASN A 121 0.31 4.63 -20.51
N LEU A 122 -0.21 3.40 -20.69
CA LEU A 122 0.61 2.21 -20.99
C LEU A 122 0.67 1.88 -22.48
N LYS A 123 -0.18 2.48 -23.32
CA LYS A 123 -0.40 2.13 -24.73
C LYS A 123 0.90 2.03 -25.53
N ASP A 124 1.81 2.99 -25.37
CA ASP A 124 3.06 3.07 -26.14
C ASP A 124 4.03 1.91 -25.85
N PHE A 125 3.88 1.26 -24.72
CA PHE A 125 4.77 0.17 -24.31
C PHE A 125 4.03 -1.09 -23.83
N ILE A 126 2.73 -1.20 -24.11
CA ILE A 126 1.88 -2.33 -23.70
C ILE A 126 2.41 -3.67 -24.23
N ASN A 127 3.08 -3.66 -25.39
CA ASN A 127 3.65 -4.83 -26.03
C ASN A 127 5.15 -5.02 -25.71
N LYS A 128 5.81 -4.08 -25.03
CA LYS A 128 7.20 -4.23 -24.60
C LYS A 128 7.32 -5.21 -23.44
N LYS A 129 8.44 -5.93 -23.37
CA LYS A 129 8.75 -6.79 -22.23
C LYS A 129 8.95 -5.95 -20.97
N THR A 130 8.44 -6.42 -19.83
CA THR A 130 8.55 -5.67 -18.58
C THR A 130 9.99 -5.48 -18.10
N GLY A 131 10.91 -6.37 -18.52
CA GLY A 131 12.35 -6.21 -18.27
C GLY A 131 12.99 -4.99 -18.95
N GLU A 132 12.39 -4.50 -20.04
CA GLU A 132 12.92 -3.39 -20.88
C GLU A 132 12.36 -2.02 -20.47
N LEU A 133 11.48 -1.98 -19.47
CA LEU A 133 10.80 -0.77 -19.01
C LEU A 133 11.68 0.06 -18.08
N SER A 134 11.52 1.39 -18.13
CA SER A 134 12.06 2.30 -17.13
C SER A 134 11.39 2.07 -15.75
N SER A 135 11.99 2.60 -14.68
CA SER A 135 11.41 2.51 -13.32
C SER A 135 10.00 3.09 -13.25
N GLY A 136 9.78 4.26 -13.85
CA GLY A 136 8.47 4.90 -13.93
C GLY A 136 7.44 4.09 -14.72
N GLN A 137 7.84 3.47 -15.84
CA GLN A 137 6.98 2.57 -16.60
C GLN A 137 6.62 1.31 -15.79
N LYS A 138 7.60 0.69 -15.13
CA LYS A 138 7.38 -0.47 -14.24
C LYS A 138 6.40 -0.15 -13.11
N ASN A 139 6.52 1.02 -12.50
CA ASN A 139 5.63 1.45 -11.43
C ASN A 139 4.18 1.58 -11.94
N ARG A 140 3.95 2.23 -13.08
CA ARG A 140 2.61 2.33 -13.69
C ARG A 140 2.04 0.96 -14.05
N VAL A 141 2.84 0.03 -14.54
CA VAL A 141 2.39 -1.36 -14.79
C VAL A 141 2.07 -2.10 -13.49
N SER A 142 2.87 -1.92 -12.44
CA SER A 142 2.59 -2.49 -11.11
C SER A 142 1.27 -1.96 -10.55
N LEU A 143 1.00 -0.66 -10.71
CA LEU A 143 -0.27 -0.07 -10.33
C LEU A 143 -1.43 -0.64 -11.18
N ALA A 144 -1.28 -0.74 -12.51
CA ALA A 144 -2.29 -1.36 -13.37
C ALA A 144 -2.62 -2.80 -12.94
N LYS A 145 -1.57 -3.60 -12.66
CA LYS A 145 -1.72 -4.96 -12.14
C LYS A 145 -2.50 -4.98 -10.82
N SER A 146 -2.23 -4.03 -9.93
CA SER A 146 -2.91 -3.96 -8.63
C SER A 146 -4.38 -3.52 -8.72
N LEU A 147 -4.79 -2.95 -9.84
CA LEU A 147 -6.15 -2.50 -10.10
C LEU A 147 -6.95 -3.45 -11.00
N ILE A 148 -6.31 -4.51 -11.53
CA ILE A 148 -6.88 -5.38 -12.57
C ILE A 148 -8.21 -6.03 -12.14
N ASN A 149 -8.32 -6.44 -10.89
CA ASN A 149 -9.49 -7.11 -10.32
C ASN A 149 -10.51 -6.15 -9.68
N LYS A 150 -10.37 -4.82 -9.88
CA LYS A 150 -11.21 -3.81 -9.20
C LYS A 150 -11.30 -4.04 -7.69
N PRO A 151 -10.16 -4.00 -6.96
CA PRO A 151 -10.12 -4.39 -5.55
C PRO A 151 -10.98 -3.47 -4.68
N GLU A 152 -11.59 -4.02 -3.63
CA GLU A 152 -12.24 -3.25 -2.56
C GLU A 152 -11.21 -2.71 -1.55
N ILE A 153 -10.07 -3.40 -1.46
CA ILE A 153 -8.95 -3.02 -0.58
C ILE A 153 -7.66 -3.01 -1.41
N LEU A 154 -7.00 -1.86 -1.42
CA LEU A 154 -5.75 -1.65 -2.15
C LEU A 154 -4.62 -1.33 -1.16
N LEU A 155 -3.56 -2.12 -1.19
CA LEU A 155 -2.37 -1.90 -0.40
C LEU A 155 -1.27 -1.35 -1.33
N LEU A 156 -0.76 -0.16 -1.02
CA LEU A 156 0.27 0.52 -1.80
C LEU A 156 1.52 0.68 -0.94
N ASP A 157 2.63 0.14 -1.37
CA ASP A 157 3.93 0.30 -0.71
C ASP A 157 4.82 1.15 -1.59
N GLU A 158 5.05 2.40 -1.18
CA GLU A 158 5.88 3.38 -1.89
C GLU A 158 5.47 3.59 -3.37
N PRO A 159 4.18 3.86 -3.69
CA PRO A 159 3.67 3.81 -5.06
C PRO A 159 4.26 4.88 -5.99
N THR A 160 4.83 5.95 -5.44
CA THR A 160 5.48 7.01 -6.23
C THR A 160 6.99 7.06 -6.05
N ALA A 161 7.59 6.06 -5.38
CA ALA A 161 9.04 6.00 -5.21
C ALA A 161 9.75 5.93 -6.58
N SER A 162 10.82 6.71 -6.70
CA SER A 162 11.65 6.75 -7.92
C SER A 162 10.90 7.19 -9.19
N LEU A 163 9.80 7.93 -9.05
CA LEU A 163 9.11 8.58 -10.16
C LEU A 163 9.56 10.03 -10.29
N ASP A 164 9.63 10.50 -11.53
CA ASP A 164 9.75 11.92 -11.80
C ASP A 164 8.55 12.67 -11.21
N PRO A 165 8.71 13.94 -10.81
CA PRO A 165 7.64 14.70 -10.13
C PRO A 165 6.31 14.70 -10.88
N ASP A 166 6.31 14.86 -12.18
CA ASP A 166 5.12 14.90 -13.03
C ASP A 166 4.39 13.56 -13.05
N ILE A 167 5.16 12.47 -13.22
CA ILE A 167 4.60 11.11 -13.21
C ILE A 167 4.09 10.77 -11.82
N GLY A 168 4.81 11.15 -10.76
CA GLY A 168 4.37 10.98 -9.39
C GLY A 168 3.08 11.73 -9.10
N ASP A 169 2.93 12.96 -9.58
CA ASP A 169 1.70 13.75 -9.45
C ASP A 169 0.52 13.10 -10.19
N TYR A 170 0.76 12.63 -11.41
CA TYR A 170 -0.24 11.90 -12.18
C TYR A 170 -0.73 10.64 -11.45
N VAL A 171 0.20 9.83 -10.92
CA VAL A 171 -0.13 8.60 -10.17
C VAL A 171 -0.95 8.93 -8.91
N ARG A 172 -0.57 9.96 -8.14
CA ARG A 172 -1.34 10.41 -6.97
C ARG A 172 -2.76 10.84 -7.35
N SER A 173 -2.89 11.68 -8.37
CA SER A 173 -4.18 12.15 -8.88
C SER A 173 -5.06 10.99 -9.35
N TYR A 174 -4.46 10.04 -10.06
CA TYR A 174 -5.17 8.84 -10.51
C TYR A 174 -5.67 7.98 -9.34
N VAL A 175 -4.82 7.70 -8.34
CA VAL A 175 -5.19 6.92 -7.15
C VAL A 175 -6.35 7.60 -6.39
N GLN A 176 -6.31 8.92 -6.25
CA GLN A 176 -7.36 9.70 -5.60
C GLN A 176 -8.69 9.63 -6.36
N SER A 177 -8.65 9.79 -7.68
CA SER A 177 -9.82 9.67 -8.56
C SER A 177 -10.39 8.24 -8.52
N TYR A 178 -9.52 7.24 -8.62
CA TYR A 178 -9.91 5.84 -8.56
C TYR A 178 -10.61 5.47 -7.24
N LYS A 179 -10.03 5.90 -6.09
CA LYS A 179 -10.65 5.76 -4.77
C LYS A 179 -12.07 6.33 -4.74
N SER A 180 -12.23 7.56 -5.22
CA SER A 180 -13.51 8.26 -5.19
C SER A 180 -14.57 7.57 -6.05
N LYS A 181 -14.20 7.14 -7.26
CA LYS A 181 -15.11 6.45 -8.19
C LYS A 181 -15.54 5.06 -7.70
N ASN A 182 -14.59 4.30 -7.16
CA ASN A 182 -14.79 2.88 -6.85
C ASN A 182 -14.98 2.59 -5.35
N LYS A 183 -14.97 3.62 -4.51
CA LYS A 183 -15.12 3.51 -3.04
C LYS A 183 -14.12 2.53 -2.41
N VAL A 184 -12.86 2.58 -2.85
CA VAL A 184 -11.79 1.67 -2.41
C VAL A 184 -11.23 2.09 -1.07
N THR A 185 -10.98 1.13 -0.20
CA THR A 185 -10.20 1.32 1.04
C THR A 185 -8.72 1.17 0.72
N ILE A 186 -7.89 2.14 1.11
CA ILE A 186 -6.46 2.15 0.77
C ILE A 186 -5.62 2.19 2.05
N LEU A 187 -4.62 1.31 2.11
CA LEU A 187 -3.48 1.47 3.00
C LEU A 187 -2.27 1.87 2.16
N LEU A 188 -1.73 3.04 2.45
CA LEU A 188 -0.58 3.61 1.76
C LEU A 188 0.64 3.60 2.69
N ALA A 189 1.62 2.75 2.46
CA ALA A 189 2.91 2.86 3.13
C ALA A 189 3.79 3.81 2.32
N SER A 190 4.29 4.86 2.96
CA SER A 190 5.16 5.84 2.34
C SER A 190 6.09 6.48 3.37
N HIS A 191 7.22 6.99 2.90
CA HIS A 191 8.10 7.90 3.65
C HIS A 191 7.99 9.35 3.14
N ASN A 192 7.16 9.60 2.12
CA ASN A 192 6.93 10.92 1.55
C ASN A 192 5.72 11.59 2.23
N MET A 193 5.99 12.58 3.05
CA MET A 193 4.98 13.31 3.84
C MET A 193 3.96 14.02 2.96
N ALA A 194 4.39 14.65 1.87
CA ALA A 194 3.49 15.35 0.94
C ALA A 194 2.51 14.39 0.26
N GLU A 195 2.95 13.17 -0.05
CA GLU A 195 2.07 12.12 -0.57
C GLU A 195 1.01 11.71 0.48
N VAL A 196 1.46 11.51 1.71
CA VAL A 196 0.58 11.11 2.83
C VAL A 196 -0.43 12.21 3.15
N GLU A 197 -0.01 13.47 3.23
CA GLU A 197 -0.91 14.61 3.48
C GLU A 197 -1.96 14.78 2.37
N ARG A 198 -1.58 14.51 1.13
CA ARG A 198 -2.49 14.64 -0.03
C ARG A 198 -3.50 13.51 -0.15
N LEU A 199 -3.08 12.26 0.10
CA LEU A 199 -3.87 11.07 -0.21
C LEU A 199 -4.60 10.48 1.00
N CYS A 200 -4.13 10.74 2.23
CA CYS A 200 -4.59 10.01 3.41
C CYS A 200 -5.61 10.79 4.23
N ASP A 201 -6.67 10.12 4.64
CA ASP A 201 -7.65 10.65 5.61
C ASP A 201 -7.07 10.69 7.02
N SER A 202 -6.18 9.74 7.34
CA SER A 202 -5.47 9.64 8.61
C SER A 202 -4.13 8.94 8.43
N VAL A 203 -3.27 9.06 9.43
CA VAL A 203 -1.88 8.60 9.41
C VAL A 203 -1.61 7.74 10.63
N ILE A 204 -0.84 6.69 10.46
CA ILE A 204 -0.26 5.86 11.52
C ILE A 204 1.25 6.03 11.42
N MET A 205 1.87 6.55 12.46
CA MET A 205 3.32 6.68 12.54
C MET A 205 3.95 5.46 13.20
N MET A 206 4.90 4.84 12.51
CA MET A 206 5.62 3.67 13.01
C MET A 206 7.11 3.96 13.25
N LYS A 207 7.65 3.41 14.35
CA LYS A 207 9.08 3.37 14.65
C LYS A 207 9.43 2.06 15.36
N LYS A 208 10.54 1.42 14.96
CA LYS A 208 11.06 0.18 15.59
C LYS A 208 9.96 -0.89 15.83
N GLY A 209 9.09 -1.09 14.82
CA GLY A 209 8.01 -2.09 14.85
C GLY A 209 6.77 -1.72 15.66
N LYS A 210 6.68 -0.52 16.22
CA LYS A 210 5.55 -0.06 17.03
C LYS A 210 4.84 1.12 16.39
N ILE A 211 3.56 1.29 16.69
CA ILE A 211 2.84 2.53 16.44
C ILE A 211 3.19 3.51 17.56
N ILE A 212 3.64 4.70 17.17
CA ILE A 212 4.03 5.77 18.09
C ILE A 212 3.02 6.91 18.12
N ASP A 213 2.27 7.11 17.04
CA ASP A 213 1.15 8.04 16.99
C ASP A 213 0.18 7.67 15.86
N GLN A 214 -1.09 8.09 15.97
CA GLN A 214 -2.09 7.91 14.93
C GLN A 214 -3.19 8.98 15.03
N GLY A 215 -3.72 9.38 13.87
CA GLY A 215 -4.76 10.40 13.76
C GLY A 215 -4.74 11.07 12.39
N THR A 216 -5.51 12.13 12.21
CA THR A 216 -5.37 13.00 11.04
C THR A 216 -4.03 13.74 11.08
N SER A 217 -3.50 14.15 9.92
CA SER A 217 -2.26 14.94 9.87
C SER A 217 -2.34 16.19 10.79
N LYS A 218 -3.49 16.86 10.79
CA LYS A 218 -3.72 18.06 11.64
C LYS A 218 -3.67 17.74 13.14
N GLU A 219 -4.30 16.64 13.58
CA GLU A 219 -4.27 16.23 14.99
C GLU A 219 -2.86 15.88 15.45
N ILE A 220 -2.11 15.16 14.62
CA ILE A 220 -0.73 14.77 14.93
C ILE A 220 0.16 16.01 15.00
N ILE A 221 0.10 16.92 14.03
CA ILE A 221 0.85 18.17 14.01
C ILE A 221 0.58 18.99 15.28
N ASN A 222 -0.70 19.15 15.64
CA ASN A 222 -1.12 19.91 16.83
C ASN A 222 -0.61 19.28 18.14
N ARG A 223 -0.71 17.95 18.29
CA ARG A 223 -0.21 17.25 19.50
C ARG A 223 1.29 17.45 19.72
N HIS A 224 2.06 17.54 18.65
CA HIS A 224 3.51 17.69 18.75
C HIS A 224 3.98 19.15 18.68
N GLY A 225 3.07 20.12 18.48
CA GLY A 225 3.39 21.55 18.41
C GLY A 225 4.38 21.87 17.29
N ARG A 226 4.14 21.36 16.07
CA ARG A 226 4.98 21.57 14.89
C ARG A 226 4.21 22.27 13.78
N ALA A 227 4.93 22.78 12.77
CA ALA A 227 4.33 23.47 11.64
C ALA A 227 3.75 22.53 10.57
N ASN A 228 4.36 21.35 10.41
CA ASN A 228 3.97 20.38 9.40
C ASN A 228 4.27 18.92 9.84
N LEU A 229 3.81 17.98 9.03
CA LEU A 229 3.97 16.55 9.31
C LEU A 229 5.44 16.09 9.27
N GLU A 230 6.25 16.71 8.41
CA GLU A 230 7.67 16.39 8.28
C GLU A 230 8.45 16.75 9.54
N GLU A 231 8.27 17.97 10.07
CA GLU A 231 8.88 18.38 11.34
C GLU A 231 8.41 17.52 12.51
N THR A 232 7.13 17.16 12.51
CA THR A 232 6.57 16.26 13.52
C THR A 232 7.23 14.90 13.46
N PHE A 233 7.34 14.33 12.28
CA PHE A 233 7.99 13.03 12.07
C PHE A 233 9.46 13.05 12.49
N LEU A 234 10.22 14.07 12.07
CA LEU A 234 11.63 14.23 12.47
C LEU A 234 11.81 14.34 13.98
N LYS A 235 10.92 15.10 14.68
CA LYS A 235 10.94 15.17 16.13
C LYS A 235 10.74 13.80 16.77
N ILE A 236 9.72 13.07 16.34
CA ILE A 236 9.37 11.75 16.89
C ILE A 236 10.50 10.73 16.62
N VAL A 237 11.08 10.76 15.43
CA VAL A 237 12.18 9.85 15.08
C VAL A 237 13.43 10.14 15.92
N ARG A 238 13.75 11.40 16.21
CA ARG A 238 14.96 11.81 16.96
C ARG A 238 14.81 11.69 18.48
N SER A 239 13.64 11.98 19.04
CA SER A 239 13.44 12.05 20.50
C SER A 239 13.67 10.76 21.28
N GLU A 240 13.72 9.59 20.64
CA GLU A 240 14.02 8.31 21.32
C GLU A 240 15.48 7.84 21.14
N ASP A 241 16.25 8.49 20.27
CA ASP A 241 17.67 8.13 20.10
C ASP A 241 18.58 8.88 21.12
N GLU A 242 18.02 9.87 21.84
CA GLU A 242 18.72 10.61 22.91
C GLU A 242 18.59 9.96 24.32
N VAL A 243 17.84 8.87 24.45
CA VAL A 243 17.55 8.20 25.74
C VAL A 243 18.13 6.77 25.80
N ALA A 244 19.05 6.43 24.87
CA ALA A 244 19.70 5.11 24.83
C ALA A 244 21.18 5.19 25.16
#